data_78fb15da9323fae0a89c2d4a2ed2a10d
#
_entry.id   78fb15da9323fae0a89c2d4a2ed2a10d
#
_cell.length_a   1.000
_cell.length_b   1.000
_cell.length_c   1.000
_cell.angle_alpha   90.00
_cell.angle_beta   90.00
_cell.angle_gamma   90.00
#
_symmetry.space_group_name_H-M   'P 1'
#
loop_
_entity.id
_entity.type
_entity.pdbx_description
1 polymer ?
#
loop_
_entity_poly.entity_id
_entity_poly.type
_entity_poly.pdbx_seq_one_letter_code
_entity_poly.pdbx_strand_id
1 'polypeptide(L)'
;MQFSVMCGKMDAEIEFARFPVMKEADKFRPSSLFEGMTSIRAVLRAADEGTNDRSIREILYDKDLTKSHIKEVNYLSKIAPQRGFTLRALPHEEIATLAIGTSHGGILADCTARTLPELTDVMQSEIRRDGFYVMLDGIEDPYNFGYALRSIYAAGVDGVILPRRNWLSAAGVVARASAGASELLRLYTADADEAAACFKAAGYKIVCADKPNSTGLYETDLQKPIFLIVGGEKRGISKGILEASHVTVKIKYARNCAFSLPAVSAASVIAFE
;
A
#
# COMPACT_ATOMS: atom_id res chain seq x y z
N MET A 1 -52.47 5.32 43.86
CA MET A 1 -52.31 5.96 42.54
C MET A 1 -51.08 5.36 41.89
N GLN A 2 -51.29 4.36 41.00
CA GLN A 2 -50.27 3.69 40.23
C GLN A 2 -50.11 4.44 38.89
N PHE A 3 -48.93 4.91 38.59
CA PHE A 3 -48.55 5.35 37.24
C PHE A 3 -47.77 4.25 36.56
N SER A 4 -48.41 3.56 35.64
CA SER A 4 -47.81 2.63 34.71
C SER A 4 -47.22 3.43 33.54
N VAL A 5 -45.88 3.39 33.35
CA VAL A 5 -45.20 3.94 32.17
C VAL A 5 -45.03 2.78 31.19
N MET A 6 -45.79 2.80 30.13
CA MET A 6 -45.57 1.94 28.93
C MET A 6 -44.30 2.40 28.23
N CYS A 7 -43.25 1.59 28.28
CA CYS A 7 -42.08 1.73 27.46
C CYS A 7 -42.33 0.99 26.14
N GLY A 8 -42.63 1.74 25.09
CA GLY A 8 -42.76 1.21 23.72
C GLY A 8 -41.36 0.84 23.20
N LYS A 9 -41.17 -0.42 22.88
CA LYS A 9 -40.02 -0.92 22.11
C LYS A 9 -40.13 -0.39 20.69
N MET A 10 -39.24 0.49 20.31
CA MET A 10 -38.87 0.76 18.93
C MET A 10 -37.67 -0.11 18.59
N ASP A 11 -37.94 -1.28 18.02
CA ASP A 11 -36.90 -2.09 17.36
C ASP A 11 -36.58 -1.42 16.02
N ALA A 12 -35.58 -0.53 16.02
CA ALA A 12 -34.96 -0.06 14.82
C ALA A 12 -33.91 -1.11 14.41
N GLU A 13 -34.29 -2.03 13.54
CA GLU A 13 -33.33 -2.89 12.84
C GLU A 13 -32.44 -1.97 11.98
N ILE A 14 -31.22 -1.69 12.46
CA ILE A 14 -30.16 -1.10 11.65
C ILE A 14 -29.67 -2.24 10.76
N GLU A 15 -30.16 -2.26 9.54
CA GLU A 15 -29.67 -3.12 8.47
C GLU A 15 -28.24 -2.70 8.13
N PHE A 16 -27.27 -3.34 8.79
CA PHE A 16 -25.86 -3.22 8.38
C PHE A 16 -25.76 -3.75 6.95
N ALA A 17 -25.50 -2.85 6.01
CA ALA A 17 -25.17 -3.22 4.65
C ALA A 17 -24.04 -4.26 4.71
N ARG A 18 -24.36 -5.51 4.44
CA ARG A 18 -23.39 -6.59 4.32
C ARG A 18 -22.51 -6.27 3.12
N PHE A 19 -21.31 -5.77 3.38
CA PHE A 19 -20.27 -5.79 2.36
C PHE A 19 -20.10 -7.24 1.90
N PRO A 20 -20.11 -7.49 0.58
CA PRO A 20 -19.94 -8.85 0.10
C PRO A 20 -18.58 -9.37 0.62
N VAL A 21 -18.65 -10.42 1.44
CA VAL A 21 -17.47 -11.16 1.88
C VAL A 21 -16.84 -11.77 0.63
N MET A 22 -15.72 -11.24 0.18
CA MET A 22 -14.96 -11.82 -0.93
C MET A 22 -14.67 -13.28 -0.59
N LYS A 23 -15.04 -14.20 -1.49
CA LYS A 23 -14.73 -15.62 -1.35
C LYS A 23 -13.19 -15.75 -1.25
N GLU A 24 -12.72 -16.60 -0.36
CA GLU A 24 -11.28 -16.78 -0.10
C GLU A 24 -10.46 -17.09 -1.37
N ALA A 25 -11.07 -17.74 -2.37
CA ALA A 25 -10.48 -18.03 -3.67
C ALA A 25 -10.22 -16.77 -4.53
N ASP A 26 -10.93 -15.65 -4.31
CA ASP A 26 -10.75 -14.42 -5.07
C ASP A 26 -9.62 -13.53 -4.52
N LYS A 27 -9.16 -13.80 -3.30
CA LYS A 27 -8.06 -13.05 -2.65
C LYS A 27 -6.68 -13.31 -3.27
N PHE A 28 -6.53 -14.38 -4.04
CA PHE A 28 -5.24 -14.86 -4.55
C PHE A 28 -5.16 -15.01 -6.07
N ARG A 29 -6.09 -14.47 -6.83
CA ARG A 29 -5.90 -14.41 -8.29
C ARG A 29 -4.78 -13.44 -8.61
N PRO A 30 -3.75 -13.85 -9.39
CA PRO A 30 -2.73 -12.92 -9.88
C PRO A 30 -3.43 -11.81 -10.65
N SER A 31 -3.50 -10.62 -10.08
CA SER A 31 -4.16 -9.51 -10.73
C SER A 31 -3.14 -8.69 -11.49
N SER A 32 -2.99 -8.99 -12.79
CA SER A 32 -2.34 -8.08 -13.74
C SER A 32 -3.24 -6.87 -14.07
N LEU A 33 -4.51 -6.90 -13.63
CA LEU A 33 -5.48 -5.86 -13.92
C LEU A 33 -5.44 -4.73 -12.90
N PHE A 34 -5.22 -3.54 -13.41
CA PHE A 34 -5.23 -2.28 -12.68
C PHE A 34 -6.53 -1.54 -12.96
N GLU A 35 -7.25 -1.18 -11.93
CA GLU A 35 -8.59 -0.62 -12.03
C GLU A 35 -8.61 0.89 -11.92
N GLY A 36 -9.29 1.52 -12.88
CA GLY A 36 -9.58 2.94 -12.90
C GLY A 36 -8.39 3.83 -13.27
N MET A 37 -8.70 5.04 -13.68
CA MET A 37 -7.71 5.99 -14.21
C MET A 37 -6.63 6.40 -13.21
N THR A 38 -6.92 6.37 -11.91
CA THR A 38 -5.92 6.70 -10.88
C THR A 38 -4.76 5.71 -10.91
N SER A 39 -5.06 4.40 -10.93
CA SER A 39 -4.05 3.34 -11.02
C SER A 39 -3.31 3.39 -12.35
N ILE A 40 -4.04 3.57 -13.46
CA ILE A 40 -3.47 3.65 -14.81
C ILE A 40 -2.49 4.83 -14.95
N ARG A 41 -2.88 6.01 -14.47
CA ARG A 41 -2.01 7.19 -14.48
C ARG A 41 -0.76 7.00 -13.62
N ALA A 42 -0.88 6.29 -12.50
CA ALA A 42 0.27 5.98 -11.66
C ALA A 42 1.28 5.07 -12.38
N VAL A 43 0.81 4.04 -13.12
CA VAL A 43 1.68 3.19 -13.94
C VAL A 43 2.38 4.01 -15.04
N LEU A 44 1.63 4.86 -15.76
CA LEU A 44 2.20 5.72 -16.80
C LEU A 44 3.24 6.68 -16.23
N ARG A 45 2.94 7.31 -15.09
CA ARG A 45 3.84 8.24 -14.42
C ARG A 45 5.09 7.54 -13.90
N ALA A 46 4.95 6.35 -13.31
CA ALA A 46 6.08 5.56 -12.84
C ALA A 46 7.06 5.20 -13.97
N ALA A 47 6.52 4.88 -15.15
CA ALA A 47 7.34 4.64 -16.34
C ALA A 47 8.08 5.92 -16.81
N ASP A 48 7.43 7.09 -16.75
CA ASP A 48 8.06 8.38 -17.09
C ASP A 48 9.17 8.77 -16.12
N GLU A 49 8.97 8.49 -14.82
CA GLU A 49 9.91 8.80 -13.76
C GLU A 49 11.00 7.71 -13.57
N GLY A 50 10.88 6.58 -14.25
CA GLY A 50 11.79 5.45 -14.10
C GLY A 50 11.75 4.84 -12.69
N THR A 51 10.58 4.88 -12.04
CA THR A 51 10.40 4.37 -10.67
C THR A 51 10.35 2.85 -10.64
N ASN A 52 9.79 2.23 -11.68
CA ASN A 52 9.73 0.79 -11.86
C ASN A 52 9.61 0.43 -13.35
N ASP A 53 9.67 -0.87 -13.64
CA ASP A 53 9.67 -1.45 -14.99
C ASP A 53 8.30 -1.95 -15.48
N ARG A 54 7.22 -1.67 -14.72
CA ARG A 54 5.87 -2.04 -15.13
C ARG A 54 5.42 -1.27 -16.35
N SER A 55 4.80 -1.98 -17.28
CA SER A 55 4.20 -1.39 -18.46
C SER A 55 2.75 -1.87 -18.67
N ILE A 56 1.97 -1.09 -19.39
CA ILE A 56 0.62 -1.46 -19.80
C ILE A 56 0.72 -2.26 -21.10
N ARG A 57 0.03 -3.39 -21.19
CA ARG A 57 -0.12 -4.19 -22.42
C ARG A 57 -1.38 -3.81 -23.17
N GLU A 58 -2.51 -3.75 -22.46
CA GLU A 58 -3.81 -3.49 -23.04
C GLU A 58 -4.69 -2.69 -22.07
N ILE A 59 -5.47 -1.77 -22.59
CA ILE A 59 -6.55 -1.10 -21.89
C ILE A 59 -7.87 -1.75 -22.31
N LEU A 60 -8.62 -2.25 -21.34
CA LEU A 60 -9.98 -2.74 -21.51
C LEU A 60 -10.95 -1.66 -21.06
N TYR A 61 -11.95 -1.33 -21.85
CA TYR A 61 -12.91 -0.32 -21.48
C TYR A 61 -14.34 -0.70 -21.85
N ASP A 62 -15.28 -0.25 -21.04
CA ASP A 62 -16.69 -0.45 -21.26
C ASP A 62 -17.14 0.32 -22.53
N LYS A 63 -17.75 -0.37 -23.50
CA LYS A 63 -18.26 0.23 -24.74
C LYS A 63 -19.36 1.27 -24.50
N ASP A 64 -20.09 1.18 -23.36
CA ASP A 64 -21.22 2.02 -22.99
C ASP A 64 -20.84 3.10 -21.96
N LEU A 65 -19.58 3.59 -22.00
CA LEU A 65 -19.06 4.59 -21.08
C LEU A 65 -19.86 5.88 -21.04
N THR A 66 -19.97 6.47 -19.86
CA THR A 66 -20.51 7.82 -19.68
C THR A 66 -19.62 8.89 -20.33
N LYS A 67 -20.19 10.06 -20.63
CA LYS A 67 -19.46 11.17 -21.30
C LYS A 67 -18.17 11.60 -20.57
N SER A 68 -18.09 11.44 -19.26
CA SER A 68 -16.89 11.77 -18.47
C SER A 68 -15.74 10.81 -18.76
N HIS A 69 -16.02 9.51 -18.82
CA HIS A 69 -14.99 8.47 -19.06
C HIS A 69 -14.57 8.34 -20.53
N ILE A 70 -15.42 8.77 -21.48
CA ILE A 70 -15.02 8.87 -22.90
C ILE A 70 -13.77 9.77 -23.08
N LYS A 71 -13.67 10.86 -22.32
CA LYS A 71 -12.49 11.75 -22.37
C LYS A 71 -11.21 11.02 -21.95
N GLU A 72 -11.32 10.14 -20.98
CA GLU A 72 -10.21 9.33 -20.45
C GLU A 72 -9.77 8.29 -21.49
N VAL A 73 -10.70 7.59 -22.13
CA VAL A 73 -10.40 6.65 -23.23
C VAL A 73 -9.79 7.37 -24.42
N ASN A 74 -10.32 8.55 -24.80
CA ASN A 74 -9.73 9.36 -25.86
C ASN A 74 -8.30 9.81 -25.57
N TYR A 75 -8.00 10.16 -24.33
CA TYR A 75 -6.63 10.45 -23.88
C TYR A 75 -5.74 9.22 -24.04
N LEU A 76 -6.16 8.06 -23.51
CA LEU A 76 -5.41 6.81 -23.61
C LEU A 76 -5.18 6.39 -25.06
N SER A 77 -6.19 6.53 -25.93
CA SER A 77 -6.07 6.24 -27.36
C SER A 77 -5.00 7.10 -28.07
N LYS A 78 -4.87 8.37 -27.68
CA LYS A 78 -3.85 9.27 -28.26
C LYS A 78 -2.43 8.88 -27.87
N ILE A 79 -2.21 8.41 -26.66
CA ILE A 79 -0.88 8.07 -26.17
C ILE A 79 -0.49 6.62 -26.44
N ALA A 80 -1.44 5.75 -26.71
CA ALA A 80 -1.24 4.32 -26.93
C ALA A 80 -0.14 3.99 -27.96
N PRO A 81 -0.09 4.62 -29.17
CA PRO A 81 0.95 4.33 -30.15
C PRO A 81 2.36 4.65 -29.66
N GLN A 82 2.51 5.69 -28.82
CA GLN A 82 3.80 6.11 -28.28
C GLN A 82 4.23 5.24 -27.10
N ARG A 83 3.25 4.65 -26.38
CA ARG A 83 3.46 3.85 -25.17
C ARG A 83 3.45 2.35 -25.42
N GLY A 84 3.09 1.92 -26.64
CA GLY A 84 3.13 0.53 -27.06
C GLY A 84 2.02 -0.36 -26.49
N PHE A 85 0.89 0.19 -26.07
CA PHE A 85 -0.27 -0.58 -25.62
C PHE A 85 -1.45 -0.48 -26.59
N THR A 86 -2.39 -1.41 -26.47
CA THR A 86 -3.63 -1.44 -27.26
C THR A 86 -4.84 -1.08 -26.42
N LEU A 87 -5.97 -0.77 -27.08
CA LEU A 87 -7.25 -0.54 -26.43
C LEU A 87 -8.30 -1.50 -27.01
N ARG A 88 -9.13 -2.07 -26.15
CA ARG A 88 -10.22 -2.95 -26.54
C ARG A 88 -11.51 -2.61 -25.79
N ALA A 89 -12.58 -2.38 -26.53
CA ALA A 89 -13.92 -2.19 -25.99
C ALA A 89 -14.53 -3.55 -25.61
N LEU A 90 -15.14 -3.63 -24.44
CA LEU A 90 -15.85 -4.81 -23.95
C LEU A 90 -17.27 -4.45 -23.51
N PRO A 91 -18.22 -5.41 -23.52
CA PRO A 91 -19.51 -5.24 -22.88
C PRO A 91 -19.37 -4.91 -21.41
N HIS A 92 -20.32 -4.13 -20.88
CA HIS A 92 -20.35 -3.76 -19.45
C HIS A 92 -20.22 -4.96 -18.50
N GLU A 93 -20.93 -6.04 -18.80
CA GLU A 93 -20.93 -7.27 -17.99
C GLU A 93 -19.56 -7.96 -17.94
N GLU A 94 -18.80 -7.91 -19.05
CA GLU A 94 -17.44 -8.46 -19.07
C GLU A 94 -16.48 -7.62 -18.22
N ILE A 95 -16.55 -6.30 -18.31
CA ILE A 95 -15.79 -5.39 -17.45
C ILE A 95 -16.10 -5.64 -15.98
N ALA A 96 -17.40 -5.75 -15.63
CA ALA A 96 -17.85 -6.03 -14.26
C ALA A 96 -17.37 -7.40 -13.73
N THR A 97 -17.24 -8.40 -14.61
CA THR A 97 -16.74 -9.73 -14.25
C THR A 97 -15.21 -9.73 -14.02
N LEU A 98 -14.49 -8.92 -14.78
CA LEU A 98 -13.02 -8.80 -14.67
C LEU A 98 -12.61 -7.94 -13.48
N ALA A 99 -13.38 -6.91 -13.15
CA ALA A 99 -13.08 -6.00 -12.06
C ALA A 99 -13.32 -6.65 -10.68
N ILE A 100 -12.47 -6.30 -9.72
CA ILE A 100 -12.62 -6.71 -8.31
C ILE A 100 -13.49 -5.70 -7.56
N GLY A 101 -13.39 -4.43 -7.92
CA GLY A 101 -14.11 -3.35 -7.27
C GLY A 101 -15.18 -2.71 -8.14
N THR A 102 -15.94 -1.79 -7.56
CA THR A 102 -17.04 -1.08 -8.24
C THR A 102 -16.65 0.32 -8.71
N SER A 103 -15.49 0.83 -8.33
CA SER A 103 -15.05 2.21 -8.59
C SER A 103 -14.06 2.33 -9.76
N HIS A 104 -14.07 1.37 -10.70
CA HIS A 104 -13.15 1.33 -11.85
C HIS A 104 -13.52 2.29 -12.98
N GLY A 105 -14.71 2.90 -12.96
CA GLY A 105 -15.17 3.81 -14.01
C GLY A 105 -15.26 3.18 -15.39
N GLY A 106 -15.38 1.85 -15.47
CA GLY A 106 -15.44 1.11 -16.75
C GLY A 106 -14.09 1.01 -17.49
N ILE A 107 -12.96 1.26 -16.83
CA ILE A 107 -11.63 1.23 -17.47
C ILE A 107 -10.69 0.37 -16.63
N LEU A 108 -10.08 -0.63 -17.27
CA LEU A 108 -9.09 -1.54 -16.67
C LEU A 108 -7.83 -1.54 -17.54
N ALA A 109 -6.67 -1.77 -16.94
CA ALA A 109 -5.42 -1.96 -17.65
C ALA A 109 -4.81 -3.31 -17.31
N ASP A 110 -4.52 -4.11 -18.31
CA ASP A 110 -3.65 -5.28 -18.16
C ASP A 110 -2.19 -4.83 -18.22
N CYS A 111 -1.46 -5.09 -17.14
CA CYS A 111 -0.08 -4.64 -16.97
C CYS A 111 0.89 -5.81 -16.85
N THR A 112 2.16 -5.55 -17.16
CA THR A 112 3.25 -6.50 -16.87
C THR A 112 3.46 -6.64 -15.37
N ALA A 113 4.14 -7.69 -14.97
CA ALA A 113 4.69 -7.78 -13.61
C ALA A 113 5.75 -6.68 -13.42
N ARG A 114 5.94 -6.26 -12.17
CA ARG A 114 7.02 -5.36 -11.76
C ARG A 114 8.15 -6.18 -11.17
N THR A 115 9.38 -5.87 -11.51
CA THR A 115 10.57 -6.41 -10.85
C THR A 115 10.76 -5.73 -9.49
N LEU A 116 11.08 -6.52 -8.47
CA LEU A 116 11.48 -6.04 -7.15
C LEU A 116 12.96 -6.39 -6.94
N PRO A 117 13.87 -5.42 -7.08
CA PRO A 117 15.30 -5.67 -6.87
C PRO A 117 15.60 -6.10 -5.44
N GLU A 118 16.60 -6.95 -5.27
CA GLU A 118 17.17 -7.23 -3.96
C GLU A 118 17.89 -5.99 -3.42
N LEU A 119 17.66 -5.69 -2.14
CA LEU A 119 18.25 -4.51 -1.50
C LEU A 119 19.77 -4.50 -1.61
N THR A 120 20.42 -5.65 -1.43
CA THR A 120 21.88 -5.80 -1.51
C THR A 120 22.46 -5.37 -2.85
N ASP A 121 21.73 -5.63 -3.95
CA ASP A 121 22.18 -5.33 -5.31
C ASP A 121 22.16 -3.83 -5.61
N VAL A 122 21.29 -3.10 -4.92
CA VAL A 122 21.04 -1.66 -5.20
C VAL A 122 21.54 -0.71 -4.11
N MET A 123 22.08 -1.21 -3.01
CA MET A 123 22.56 -0.40 -1.88
C MET A 123 23.54 0.71 -2.29
N GLN A 124 24.41 0.45 -3.25
CA GLN A 124 25.44 1.39 -3.70
C GLN A 124 24.94 2.35 -4.79
N SER A 125 23.95 1.94 -5.57
CA SER A 125 23.52 2.65 -6.79
C SER A 125 22.21 3.44 -6.61
N GLU A 126 21.29 2.95 -5.79
CA GLU A 126 19.94 3.53 -5.69
C GLU A 126 19.62 4.09 -4.30
N ILE A 127 20.26 3.58 -3.24
CA ILE A 127 19.97 4.02 -1.88
C ILE A 127 20.68 5.36 -1.62
N ARG A 128 19.92 6.39 -1.26
CA ARG A 128 20.42 7.71 -0.93
C ARG A 128 21.20 7.67 0.37
N ARG A 129 22.18 8.53 0.55
CA ARG A 129 22.96 8.61 1.80
C ARG A 129 22.24 9.31 2.93
N ASP A 130 21.27 10.17 2.60
CA ASP A 130 20.46 11.00 3.50
C ASP A 130 18.97 10.66 3.44
N GLY A 131 18.63 9.42 3.08
CA GLY A 131 17.27 9.01 2.78
C GLY A 131 16.43 8.65 3.99
N PHE A 132 15.14 8.48 3.73
CA PHE A 132 14.17 7.88 4.64
C PHE A 132 13.60 6.63 4.00
N TYR A 133 13.87 5.47 4.59
CA TYR A 133 13.39 4.18 4.12
C TYR A 133 12.55 3.49 5.18
N VAL A 134 11.55 2.73 4.74
CA VAL A 134 10.63 2.03 5.63
C VAL A 134 10.57 0.56 5.27
N MET A 135 10.61 -0.30 6.26
CA MET A 135 10.25 -1.70 6.13
C MET A 135 8.88 -1.94 6.75
N LEU A 136 7.99 -2.55 5.97
CA LEU A 136 6.68 -3.01 6.42
C LEU A 136 6.72 -4.54 6.53
N ASP A 137 7.01 -5.05 7.74
CA ASP A 137 7.10 -6.49 7.98
C ASP A 137 5.79 -7.02 8.60
N GLY A 138 5.12 -7.93 7.87
CA GLY A 138 3.96 -8.66 8.39
C GLY A 138 2.59 -8.02 8.14
N ILE A 139 2.45 -7.04 7.27
CA ILE A 139 1.14 -6.60 6.75
C ILE A 139 0.75 -7.57 5.64
N GLU A 140 -0.22 -8.45 5.89
CA GLU A 140 -0.60 -9.53 4.96
C GLU A 140 -1.79 -9.16 4.06
N ASP A 141 -2.66 -8.27 4.50
CA ASP A 141 -3.83 -7.83 3.74
C ASP A 141 -3.45 -6.78 2.68
N PRO A 142 -3.78 -6.98 1.39
CA PRO A 142 -3.37 -6.07 0.31
C PRO A 142 -4.00 -4.68 0.41
N TYR A 143 -5.18 -4.54 1.02
CA TYR A 143 -5.79 -3.22 1.24
C TYR A 143 -5.05 -2.45 2.33
N ASN A 144 -4.76 -3.09 3.46
CA ASN A 144 -3.98 -2.51 4.54
C ASN A 144 -2.59 -2.14 4.06
N PHE A 145 -1.95 -3.01 3.28
CA PHE A 145 -0.67 -2.73 2.68
C PHE A 145 -0.73 -1.51 1.75
N GLY A 146 -1.72 -1.44 0.86
CA GLY A 146 -1.94 -0.28 -0.01
C GLY A 146 -2.18 1.03 0.77
N TYR A 147 -2.97 0.99 1.84
CA TYR A 147 -3.19 2.17 2.69
C TYR A 147 -1.90 2.62 3.39
N ALA A 148 -1.06 1.69 3.87
CA ALA A 148 0.24 2.03 4.42
C ALA A 148 1.13 2.71 3.38
N LEU A 149 1.26 2.12 2.17
CA LEU A 149 2.04 2.69 1.08
C LEU A 149 1.59 4.10 0.70
N ARG A 150 0.27 4.35 0.67
CA ARG A 150 -0.28 5.68 0.40
C ARG A 150 0.16 6.71 1.43
N SER A 151 0.12 6.36 2.71
CA SER A 151 0.50 7.26 3.80
C SER A 151 1.99 7.55 3.80
N ILE A 152 2.84 6.52 3.70
CA ILE A 152 4.29 6.70 3.72
C ILE A 152 4.82 7.39 2.47
N TYR A 153 4.18 7.20 1.30
CA TYR A 153 4.47 7.99 0.11
C TYR A 153 4.22 9.48 0.35
N ALA A 154 3.05 9.81 0.93
CA ALA A 154 2.70 11.19 1.26
C ALA A 154 3.63 11.80 2.32
N ALA A 155 4.20 11.00 3.21
CA ALA A 155 5.19 11.41 4.20
C ALA A 155 6.61 11.63 3.61
N GLY A 156 6.81 11.32 2.32
CA GLY A 156 8.09 11.60 1.64
C GLY A 156 9.15 10.51 1.84
N VAL A 157 8.73 9.25 1.97
CA VAL A 157 9.63 8.09 2.03
C VAL A 157 10.31 7.90 0.67
N ASP A 158 11.62 7.70 0.67
CA ASP A 158 12.44 7.50 -0.54
C ASP A 158 12.29 6.10 -1.14
N GLY A 159 11.98 5.10 -0.30
CA GLY A 159 11.73 3.73 -0.74
C GLY A 159 11.24 2.82 0.38
N VAL A 160 10.69 1.66 -0.01
CA VAL A 160 10.12 0.68 0.90
C VAL A 160 10.79 -0.67 0.70
N ILE A 161 11.18 -1.29 1.79
CA ILE A 161 11.73 -2.63 1.81
C ILE A 161 10.62 -3.62 2.18
N LEU A 162 10.49 -4.67 1.41
CA LEU A 162 9.48 -5.71 1.56
C LEU A 162 10.14 -7.04 1.91
N PRO A 163 9.58 -7.84 2.80
CA PRO A 163 9.99 -9.22 2.98
C PRO A 163 9.86 -10.00 1.65
N ARG A 164 10.72 -11.02 1.45
CA ARG A 164 10.68 -11.89 0.27
C ARG A 164 9.41 -12.73 0.27
N ARG A 165 8.31 -12.15 -0.21
CA ARG A 165 7.00 -12.78 -0.37
C ARG A 165 6.42 -12.45 -1.73
N ASN A 166 5.40 -13.19 -2.17
CA ASN A 166 4.72 -12.90 -3.42
C ASN A 166 3.72 -11.73 -3.26
N TRP A 167 4.21 -10.50 -3.24
CA TRP A 167 3.41 -9.28 -3.21
C TRP A 167 2.75 -8.96 -4.56
N LEU A 168 3.23 -9.58 -5.62
CA LEU A 168 2.81 -9.29 -7.00
C LEU A 168 1.45 -9.88 -7.34
N SER A 169 1.00 -10.90 -6.60
CA SER A 169 -0.29 -11.57 -6.83
C SER A 169 -1.52 -10.67 -6.59
N ALA A 170 -1.36 -9.55 -5.89
CA ALA A 170 -2.43 -8.61 -5.59
C ALA A 170 -2.10 -7.17 -6.04
N ALA A 171 -1.21 -6.99 -7.01
CA ALA A 171 -0.70 -5.67 -7.40
C ALA A 171 -1.80 -4.67 -7.79
N GLY A 172 -2.82 -5.10 -8.54
CA GLY A 172 -3.94 -4.24 -8.92
C GLY A 172 -4.76 -3.77 -7.71
N VAL A 173 -4.97 -4.64 -6.71
CA VAL A 173 -5.65 -4.29 -5.45
C VAL A 173 -4.83 -3.28 -4.67
N VAL A 174 -3.52 -3.52 -4.54
CA VAL A 174 -2.59 -2.62 -3.84
C VAL A 174 -2.53 -1.26 -4.53
N ALA A 175 -2.45 -1.21 -5.86
CA ALA A 175 -2.45 0.03 -6.62
C ALA A 175 -3.73 0.84 -6.38
N ARG A 176 -4.89 0.18 -6.38
CA ARG A 176 -6.15 0.83 -6.08
C ARG A 176 -6.23 1.34 -4.64
N ALA A 177 -5.91 0.51 -3.66
CA ALA A 177 -5.93 0.88 -2.24
C ALA A 177 -4.96 2.02 -1.92
N SER A 178 -3.78 2.02 -2.56
CA SER A 178 -2.77 3.07 -2.41
C SER A 178 -3.07 4.33 -3.23
N ALA A 179 -4.16 4.38 -4.00
CA ALA A 179 -4.42 5.43 -5.00
C ALA A 179 -3.23 5.62 -5.96
N GLY A 180 -2.57 4.53 -6.33
CA GLY A 180 -1.42 4.50 -7.23
C GLY A 180 -0.06 4.73 -6.57
N ALA A 181 0.01 5.07 -5.29
CA ALA A 181 1.28 5.32 -4.60
C ALA A 181 2.23 4.12 -4.64
N SER A 182 1.71 2.89 -4.68
CA SER A 182 2.53 1.69 -4.85
C SER A 182 3.38 1.69 -6.11
N GLU A 183 2.90 2.30 -7.18
CA GLU A 183 3.64 2.39 -8.44
C GLU A 183 4.67 3.52 -8.46
N LEU A 184 4.45 4.54 -7.64
CA LEU A 184 5.33 5.71 -7.53
C LEU A 184 6.44 5.55 -6.49
N LEU A 185 6.37 4.53 -5.65
CA LEU A 185 7.41 4.19 -4.66
C LEU A 185 8.44 3.23 -5.26
N ARG A 186 9.70 3.45 -4.94
CA ARG A 186 10.75 2.44 -5.13
C ARG A 186 10.56 1.35 -4.10
N LEU A 187 10.42 0.11 -4.56
CA LEU A 187 10.22 -1.07 -3.73
C LEU A 187 11.40 -2.03 -3.93
N TYR A 188 11.92 -2.53 -2.82
CA TYR A 188 13.04 -3.46 -2.77
C TYR A 188 12.68 -4.67 -1.93
N THR A 189 13.38 -5.79 -2.10
CA THR A 189 13.21 -6.98 -1.27
C THR A 189 14.43 -7.27 -0.42
N ALA A 190 14.20 -7.63 0.83
CA ALA A 190 15.22 -8.16 1.75
C ALA A 190 14.53 -8.83 2.93
N ASP A 191 15.26 -9.70 3.63
CA ASP A 191 14.86 -10.12 4.96
C ASP A 191 15.15 -9.01 5.97
N ALA A 192 14.39 -8.94 7.06
CA ALA A 192 14.44 -7.82 7.98
C ALA A 192 15.81 -7.65 8.66
N ASP A 193 16.47 -8.76 9.04
CA ASP A 193 17.80 -8.74 9.64
C ASP A 193 18.85 -8.27 8.62
N GLU A 194 18.75 -8.72 7.37
CA GLU A 194 19.62 -8.29 6.27
C GLU A 194 19.44 -6.81 5.98
N ALA A 195 18.22 -6.32 5.87
CA ALA A 195 17.92 -4.91 5.64
C ALA A 195 18.48 -4.04 6.76
N ALA A 196 18.25 -4.42 8.03
CA ALA A 196 18.76 -3.69 9.18
C ALA A 196 20.30 -3.62 9.16
N ALA A 197 20.99 -4.73 8.83
CA ALA A 197 22.43 -4.77 8.71
C ALA A 197 22.97 -3.88 7.58
N CYS A 198 22.34 -3.92 6.39
CA CYS A 198 22.70 -3.10 5.24
C CYS A 198 22.56 -1.60 5.53
N PHE A 199 21.43 -1.17 6.06
CA PHE A 199 21.19 0.23 6.39
C PHE A 199 22.08 0.71 7.53
N LYS A 200 22.34 -0.12 8.55
CA LYS A 200 23.26 0.20 9.64
C LYS A 200 24.70 0.40 9.12
N ALA A 201 25.17 -0.49 8.24
CA ALA A 201 26.48 -0.35 7.59
C ALA A 201 26.59 0.89 6.72
N ALA A 202 25.47 1.34 6.12
CA ALA A 202 25.38 2.59 5.35
C ALA A 202 25.24 3.85 6.22
N GLY A 203 25.28 3.73 7.56
CA GLY A 203 25.21 4.86 8.49
C GLY A 203 23.81 5.35 8.84
N TYR A 204 22.77 4.57 8.55
CA TYR A 204 21.41 4.91 8.89
C TYR A 204 21.09 4.65 10.36
N LYS A 205 20.29 5.52 10.96
CA LYS A 205 19.65 5.26 12.24
C LYS A 205 18.54 4.20 12.07
N ILE A 206 18.71 3.06 12.72
CA ILE A 206 17.69 1.99 12.72
C ILE A 206 16.68 2.29 13.79
N VAL A 207 15.42 2.52 13.39
CA VAL A 207 14.29 2.89 14.25
C VAL A 207 13.26 1.76 14.19
N CYS A 208 12.87 1.23 15.33
CA CYS A 208 11.84 0.19 15.43
C CYS A 208 10.57 0.74 16.07
N ALA A 209 9.41 0.42 15.50
CA ALA A 209 8.11 0.75 16.08
C ALA A 209 7.62 -0.40 16.97
N ASP A 210 7.83 -0.29 18.30
CA ASP A 210 7.40 -1.32 19.26
C ASP A 210 7.16 -0.71 20.65
N LYS A 211 6.51 -1.45 21.54
CA LYS A 211 6.16 -1.01 22.90
C LYS A 211 7.23 -1.23 23.98
N PRO A 212 7.89 -2.41 24.06
CA PRO A 212 8.84 -2.66 25.15
C PRO A 212 10.07 -1.73 25.07
N ASN A 213 10.49 -1.19 26.21
CA ASN A 213 11.69 -0.36 26.35
C ASN A 213 11.79 0.78 25.33
N SER A 214 10.67 1.42 24.98
CA SER A 214 10.58 2.40 23.92
C SER A 214 10.49 3.83 24.43
N THR A 215 11.09 4.75 23.69
CA THR A 215 10.94 6.22 23.87
C THR A 215 9.66 6.70 23.20
N GLY A 216 9.06 7.78 23.72
CA GLY A 216 7.93 8.42 23.03
C GLY A 216 8.34 8.94 21.67
N LEU A 217 7.48 8.77 20.67
CA LEU A 217 7.74 9.21 19.29
C LEU A 217 8.18 10.69 19.26
N TYR A 218 7.40 11.57 19.85
CA TYR A 218 7.65 13.02 19.87
C TYR A 218 8.80 13.47 20.81
N GLU A 219 9.46 12.53 21.46
CA GLU A 219 10.64 12.75 22.33
C GLU A 219 11.91 12.23 21.68
N THR A 220 11.79 11.66 20.48
CA THR A 220 12.87 11.00 19.77
C THR A 220 13.34 11.88 18.61
N ASP A 221 14.65 12.08 18.50
CA ASP A 221 15.23 12.71 17.32
C ASP A 221 15.20 11.72 16.14
N LEU A 222 14.39 12.05 15.13
CA LEU A 222 14.20 11.28 13.90
C LEU A 222 14.81 11.95 12.66
N GLN A 223 15.90 12.69 12.83
CA GLN A 223 16.62 13.26 11.68
C GLN A 223 17.22 12.17 10.79
N LYS A 224 17.10 12.37 9.48
CA LYS A 224 17.66 11.49 8.44
C LYS A 224 19.20 11.41 8.54
N PRO A 225 19.82 10.30 8.12
CA PRO A 225 19.23 9.14 7.43
C PRO A 225 18.57 8.15 8.40
N ILE A 226 17.35 7.70 8.05
CA ILE A 226 16.56 6.80 8.90
C ILE A 226 16.11 5.57 8.11
N PHE A 227 16.21 4.41 8.72
CA PHE A 227 15.52 3.19 8.34
C PHE A 227 14.53 2.80 9.42
N LEU A 228 13.23 2.98 9.14
CA LEU A 228 12.13 2.66 10.03
C LEU A 228 11.62 1.24 9.77
N ILE A 229 11.54 0.43 10.81
CA ILE A 229 10.96 -0.92 10.75
C ILE A 229 9.64 -0.93 11.51
N VAL A 230 8.55 -1.28 10.82
CA VAL A 230 7.22 -1.43 11.40
C VAL A 230 6.83 -2.90 11.28
N GLY A 231 6.67 -3.55 12.43
CA GLY A 231 6.26 -4.94 12.51
C GLY A 231 4.77 -5.13 12.31
N GLY A 232 4.38 -6.32 11.87
CA GLY A 232 2.98 -6.71 11.73
C GLY A 232 2.30 -7.01 13.06
N GLU A 233 0.96 -7.04 13.02
CA GLU A 233 0.11 -7.19 14.21
C GLU A 233 0.28 -8.54 14.91
N LYS A 234 0.61 -9.61 14.16
CA LYS A 234 0.68 -10.99 14.69
C LYS A 234 2.03 -11.34 15.32
N ARG A 235 3.14 -10.89 14.71
CA ARG A 235 4.49 -11.31 15.10
C ARG A 235 5.33 -10.18 15.69
N GLY A 236 4.96 -8.91 15.41
CA GLY A 236 5.78 -7.76 15.77
C GLY A 236 7.15 -7.77 15.07
N ILE A 237 8.13 -7.15 15.68
CA ILE A 237 9.52 -7.11 15.22
C ILE A 237 10.31 -8.19 15.98
N SER A 238 11.24 -8.88 15.31
CA SER A 238 12.07 -9.90 15.94
C SER A 238 12.95 -9.31 17.05
N LYS A 239 13.23 -10.12 18.08
CA LYS A 239 14.07 -9.69 19.21
C LYS A 239 15.46 -9.26 18.75
N GLY A 240 16.04 -9.97 17.78
CA GLY A 240 17.36 -9.65 17.22
C GLY A 240 17.41 -8.26 16.57
N ILE A 241 16.36 -7.88 15.82
CA ILE A 241 16.26 -6.55 15.21
C ILE A 241 16.09 -5.47 16.27
N LEU A 242 15.23 -5.71 17.29
CA LEU A 242 15.06 -4.76 18.40
C LEU A 242 16.36 -4.52 19.15
N GLU A 243 17.14 -5.55 19.42
CA GLU A 243 18.44 -5.44 20.08
C GLU A 243 19.52 -4.75 19.20
N ALA A 244 19.41 -4.90 17.87
CA ALA A 244 20.30 -4.26 16.91
C ALA A 244 19.91 -2.83 16.56
N SER A 245 18.69 -2.38 16.92
CA SER A 245 18.18 -1.04 16.63
C SER A 245 18.89 0.04 17.46
N HIS A 246 18.93 1.26 16.93
CA HIS A 246 19.45 2.42 17.64
C HIS A 246 18.42 3.01 18.62
N VAL A 247 17.15 2.91 18.27
CA VAL A 247 16.03 3.38 19.10
C VAL A 247 14.76 2.62 18.77
N THR A 248 14.00 2.32 19.82
CA THR A 248 12.62 1.82 19.68
C THR A 248 11.67 2.93 20.10
N VAL A 249 10.70 3.25 19.22
CA VAL A 249 9.73 4.32 19.43
C VAL A 249 8.33 3.76 19.66
N LYS A 250 7.54 4.47 20.47
CA LYS A 250 6.12 4.20 20.70
C LYS A 250 5.29 5.46 20.53
N ILE A 251 4.10 5.29 19.99
CA ILE A 251 3.06 6.32 19.98
C ILE A 251 2.43 6.35 21.39
N LYS A 252 2.52 7.49 22.08
CA LYS A 252 1.86 7.66 23.38
C LYS A 252 0.37 7.88 23.16
N TYR A 253 -0.44 7.02 23.77
CA TYR A 253 -1.89 7.18 23.70
C TYR A 253 -2.37 8.08 24.83
N ALA A 254 -3.28 9.00 24.53
CA ALA A 254 -3.90 9.87 25.54
C ALA A 254 -4.85 9.11 26.47
N ARG A 255 -5.29 7.92 26.06
CA ARG A 255 -6.18 7.05 26.86
C ARG A 255 -5.50 5.73 27.15
N ASN A 256 -5.87 5.11 28.27
CA ASN A 256 -5.45 3.74 28.57
C ASN A 256 -6.24 2.78 27.68
N CYS A 257 -5.57 2.18 26.68
CA CYS A 257 -6.14 1.25 25.72
C CYS A 257 -5.51 -0.12 25.89
N ALA A 258 -6.35 -1.17 25.94
CA ALA A 258 -5.90 -2.56 25.98
C ALA A 258 -5.46 -3.08 24.60
N PHE A 259 -5.57 -2.28 23.54
CA PHE A 259 -5.23 -2.61 22.15
C PHE A 259 -4.11 -1.72 21.62
N SER A 260 -3.49 -2.15 20.52
CA SER A 260 -2.54 -1.35 19.75
C SER A 260 -3.24 -0.73 18.54
N LEU A 261 -2.69 0.37 18.01
CA LEU A 261 -3.06 0.82 16.68
C LEU A 261 -2.72 -0.27 15.65
N PRO A 262 -3.52 -0.42 14.59
CA PRO A 262 -3.14 -1.23 13.44
C PRO A 262 -1.78 -0.79 12.88
N ALA A 263 -1.00 -1.73 12.36
CA ALA A 263 0.33 -1.44 11.80
C ALA A 263 0.31 -0.33 10.74
N VAL A 264 -0.74 -0.27 9.92
CA VAL A 264 -0.98 0.80 8.94
C VAL A 264 -1.05 2.18 9.59
N SER A 265 -1.84 2.30 10.67
CA SER A 265 -2.01 3.57 11.38
C SER A 265 -0.73 3.98 12.11
N ALA A 266 -0.04 3.01 12.73
CA ALA A 266 1.24 3.25 13.38
C ALA A 266 2.31 3.71 12.38
N ALA A 267 2.44 3.03 11.24
CA ALA A 267 3.35 3.42 10.16
C ALA A 267 3.06 4.85 9.67
N SER A 268 1.77 5.19 9.50
CA SER A 268 1.37 6.54 9.06
C SER A 268 1.79 7.61 10.07
N VAL A 269 1.47 7.43 11.36
CA VAL A 269 1.79 8.42 12.39
C VAL A 269 3.31 8.62 12.51
N ILE A 270 4.09 7.52 12.51
CA ILE A 270 5.54 7.60 12.69
C ILE A 270 6.23 8.19 11.47
N ALA A 271 5.71 7.92 10.25
CA ALA A 271 6.34 8.42 9.03
C ALA A 271 6.15 9.93 8.82
N PHE A 272 5.15 10.55 9.44
CA PHE A 272 4.90 11.99 9.34
C PHE A 272 5.64 12.83 10.39
N GLU A 273 6.22 12.19 11.40
CA GLU A 273 7.09 12.84 12.38
C GLU A 273 8.52 12.99 11.86
#